data_a7080e5d90d1ce9f7ec0686d2124e70b
#
_entry.id   a7080e5d90d1ce9f7ec0686d2124e70b
#
_cell.length_a   1.000
_cell.length_b   1.000
_cell.length_c   1.000
_cell.angle_alpha   90.00
_cell.angle_beta   90.00
_cell.angle_gamma   90.00
#
_symmetry.space_group_name_H-M   'P 1'
#
loop_
_entity.id
_entity.type
_entity.pdbx_description
1 polymer ?
#
loop_
_entity_poly.entity_id
_entity_poly.type
_entity_poly.pdbx_seq_one_letter_code
_entity_poly.pdbx_strand_id
1 'polypeptide(L)'
;KEIETNKEEIINLEIRKKEIDSWRNIKEPIENLKAFKTAKILLGTVPKRSFEILKDSIRNFDKTYVEEISQDSTMVNLMVLGSKLEEKELRNQLKIHSFTELNFDFKGTFEEEFEKIKLREEEIKKANNKLKNTAEKLLKILSKLEVQDNYLDNLLLRENIVSNFKKTDTVDIVEGYIPADMEYEFKKLITRISSRNNYLEISDVDKDNPEVPILLKNSGVTGLFESITQMYALPRYNEIDPT
;
A
#
# COMPACT_ATOMS: atom_id res chain seq x y z
N LYS A 1 4.12 -2.71 4.37
CA LYS A 1 4.58 -1.85 5.47
C LYS A 1 6.04 -1.44 5.29
N GLU A 2 7.03 -2.37 5.29
CA GLU A 2 8.45 -2.05 5.11
C GLU A 2 8.74 -1.37 3.75
N ILE A 3 8.16 -1.85 2.65
CA ILE A 3 8.28 -1.23 1.32
C ILE A 3 7.68 0.18 1.30
N GLU A 4 6.62 0.44 2.03
CA GLU A 4 6.00 1.78 2.13
C GLU A 4 6.91 2.73 2.88
N THR A 5 7.45 2.32 4.02
CA THR A 5 8.43 3.11 4.77
C THR A 5 9.67 3.43 3.92
N ASN A 6 10.17 2.45 3.18
CA ASN A 6 11.29 2.65 2.26
C ASN A 6 10.97 3.63 1.13
N LYS A 7 9.72 3.65 0.62
CA LYS A 7 9.29 4.63 -0.38
C LYS A 7 9.27 6.05 0.18
N GLU A 8 8.76 6.23 1.39
CA GLU A 8 8.77 7.53 2.08
C GLU A 8 10.20 8.02 2.32
N GLU A 9 11.11 7.13 2.75
CA GLU A 9 12.52 7.45 2.92
C GLU A 9 13.17 7.88 1.59
N ILE A 10 12.90 7.19 0.48
CA ILE A 10 13.40 7.58 -0.85
C ILE A 10 12.92 8.98 -1.23
N ILE A 11 11.64 9.29 -1.05
CA ILE A 11 11.09 10.62 -1.37
C ILE A 11 11.82 11.71 -0.56
N ASN A 12 12.01 11.49 0.74
CA ASN A 12 12.73 12.43 1.59
C ASN A 12 14.20 12.60 1.18
N LEU A 13 14.87 11.51 0.80
CA LEU A 13 16.24 11.55 0.28
C LEU A 13 16.32 12.29 -1.05
N GLU A 14 15.36 12.12 -1.96
CA GLU A 14 15.30 12.83 -3.24
C GLU A 14 15.11 14.35 -3.05
N ILE A 15 14.26 14.76 -2.11
CA ILE A 15 14.06 16.18 -1.75
C ILE A 15 15.38 16.75 -1.23
N ARG A 16 15.99 16.10 -0.23
CA ARG A 16 17.25 16.52 0.37
C ARG A 16 18.40 16.55 -0.65
N LYS A 17 18.44 15.60 -1.54
CA LYS A 17 19.42 15.53 -2.63
C LYS A 17 19.35 16.73 -3.57
N LYS A 18 18.12 17.12 -3.95
CA LYS A 18 17.91 18.32 -4.79
C LYS A 18 18.34 19.61 -4.08
N GLU A 19 18.05 19.73 -2.79
CA GLU A 19 18.50 20.85 -1.99
C GLU A 19 20.02 20.93 -1.97
N ILE A 20 20.71 19.83 -1.68
CA ILE A 20 22.18 19.77 -1.57
C ILE A 20 22.86 19.95 -2.92
N ASP A 21 22.30 19.42 -4.01
CA ASP A 21 22.86 19.50 -5.35
C ASP A 21 23.14 20.94 -5.77
N SER A 22 22.25 21.85 -5.40
CA SER A 22 22.41 23.30 -5.67
C SER A 22 23.60 23.95 -4.98
N TRP A 23 24.20 23.29 -3.96
CA TRP A 23 25.29 23.82 -3.14
C TRP A 23 26.63 23.10 -3.35
N ARG A 24 26.71 22.11 -4.23
CA ARG A 24 27.92 21.28 -4.47
C ARG A 24 29.14 22.05 -4.91
N ASN A 25 28.97 23.29 -5.42
CA ASN A 25 30.07 24.17 -5.78
C ASN A 25 30.88 24.63 -4.56
N ILE A 26 30.30 24.57 -3.36
CA ILE A 26 31.02 24.87 -2.10
C ILE A 26 31.87 23.66 -1.73
N LYS A 27 33.19 23.82 -1.80
CA LYS A 27 34.17 22.76 -1.53
C LYS A 27 34.58 22.70 -0.05
N GLU A 28 34.30 23.75 0.73
CA GLU A 28 34.63 23.81 2.16
C GLU A 28 33.61 23.03 2.99
N PRO A 29 34.09 22.31 4.02
CA PRO A 29 33.20 21.68 5.02
C PRO A 29 32.31 22.71 5.72
N ILE A 30 31.08 22.33 6.03
CA ILE A 30 30.11 23.24 6.70
C ILE A 30 30.62 23.72 8.06
N GLU A 31 31.37 22.90 8.80
CA GLU A 31 31.96 23.28 10.07
C GLU A 31 32.90 24.46 9.92
N ASN A 32 33.69 24.47 8.85
CA ASN A 32 34.62 25.58 8.58
C ASN A 32 33.85 26.87 8.27
N LEU A 33 32.72 26.78 7.52
CA LEU A 33 31.87 27.92 7.23
C LEU A 33 31.24 28.54 8.50
N LYS A 34 31.03 27.73 9.53
CA LYS A 34 30.48 28.18 10.83
C LYS A 34 31.54 28.63 11.83
N ALA A 35 32.82 28.31 11.60
CA ALA A 35 33.89 28.46 12.60
C ALA A 35 34.52 29.85 12.67
N PHE A 36 34.18 30.81 11.80
CA PHE A 36 34.79 32.14 11.78
C PHE A 36 34.48 32.93 13.07
N LYS A 37 35.52 33.49 13.71
CA LYS A 37 35.39 34.28 14.95
C LYS A 37 34.83 35.69 14.70
N THR A 38 35.27 36.35 13.64
CA THR A 38 34.97 37.77 13.35
C THR A 38 33.97 37.95 12.19
N ALA A 39 33.82 36.96 11.38
CA ALA A 39 32.88 36.94 10.26
C ALA A 39 31.78 35.92 10.48
N LYS A 40 30.68 36.09 9.74
CA LYS A 40 29.60 35.12 9.65
C LYS A 40 29.29 34.85 8.18
N ILE A 41 29.10 33.56 7.86
CA ILE A 41 28.64 33.10 6.56
C ILE A 41 27.16 32.74 6.69
N LEU A 42 26.35 33.27 5.79
CA LEU A 42 24.94 32.96 5.65
C LEU A 42 24.75 32.30 4.28
N LEU A 43 24.15 31.14 4.30
CA LEU A 43 23.72 30.43 3.08
C LEU A 43 22.22 30.62 2.93
N GLY A 44 21.76 30.91 1.73
CA GLY A 44 20.32 31.10 1.52
C GLY A 44 19.98 31.39 0.07
N THR A 45 18.70 31.57 -0.17
CA THR A 45 18.14 31.77 -1.49
C THR A 45 17.47 33.13 -1.61
N VAL A 46 17.51 33.72 -2.80
CA VAL A 46 16.83 34.96 -3.13
C VAL A 46 16.10 34.83 -4.47
N PRO A 47 14.93 35.46 -4.66
CA PRO A 47 14.31 35.52 -5.98
C PRO A 47 15.22 36.20 -7.00
N LYS A 48 15.34 35.63 -8.19
CA LYS A 48 16.23 36.15 -9.25
C LYS A 48 15.99 37.62 -9.56
N ARG A 49 14.74 38.08 -9.53
CA ARG A 49 14.36 39.49 -9.74
C ARG A 49 14.93 40.46 -8.69
N SER A 50 15.20 39.95 -7.49
CA SER A 50 15.69 40.76 -6.35
C SER A 50 17.21 40.68 -6.20
N PHE A 51 17.88 39.77 -6.90
CA PHE A 51 19.30 39.48 -6.74
C PHE A 51 20.21 40.67 -7.06
N GLU A 52 20.02 41.33 -8.22
CA GLU A 52 20.85 42.48 -8.59
C GLU A 52 20.66 43.66 -7.66
N ILE A 53 19.41 43.91 -7.20
CA ILE A 53 19.12 44.99 -6.24
C ILE A 53 19.75 44.68 -4.89
N LEU A 54 19.70 43.40 -4.45
CA LEU A 54 20.36 42.95 -3.23
C LEU A 54 21.87 43.18 -3.31
N LYS A 55 22.50 42.80 -4.42
CA LYS A 55 23.94 42.94 -4.65
C LYS A 55 24.37 44.38 -4.58
N ASP A 56 23.61 45.30 -5.14
CA ASP A 56 23.88 46.73 -5.08
C ASP A 56 23.70 47.32 -3.66
N SER A 57 22.65 46.87 -2.94
CA SER A 57 22.41 47.29 -1.56
C SER A 57 23.50 46.82 -0.60
N ILE A 58 24.10 45.67 -0.81
CA ILE A 58 25.14 45.09 0.03
C ILE A 58 26.51 45.75 -0.24
N ARG A 59 26.75 46.34 -1.41
CA ARG A 59 27.97 47.09 -1.72
C ARG A 59 28.28 48.25 -0.73
N ASN A 60 27.27 48.72 -0.02
CA ASN A 60 27.43 49.77 1.00
C ASN A 60 28.05 49.26 2.32
N PHE A 61 28.25 47.96 2.46
CA PHE A 61 28.89 47.33 3.61
C PHE A 61 30.37 47.01 3.28
N ASP A 62 31.31 47.75 3.84
CA ASP A 62 32.75 47.67 3.51
C ASP A 62 33.38 46.27 3.69
N LYS A 63 32.76 45.39 4.51
CA LYS A 63 33.29 44.06 4.88
C LYS A 63 32.33 42.92 4.54
N THR A 64 31.51 43.11 3.53
CA THR A 64 30.53 42.09 3.10
C THR A 64 30.83 41.65 1.69
N TYR A 65 30.81 40.32 1.50
CA TYR A 65 31.00 39.68 0.19
C TYR A 65 29.84 38.78 -0.10
N VAL A 66 29.37 38.81 -1.35
CA VAL A 66 28.26 37.96 -1.83
C VAL A 66 28.75 37.13 -3.02
N GLU A 67 28.58 35.85 -2.91
CA GLU A 67 28.93 34.90 -3.95
C GLU A 67 27.69 34.15 -4.39
N GLU A 68 27.46 34.11 -5.71
CA GLU A 68 26.45 33.26 -6.35
C GLU A 68 27.00 31.84 -6.44
N ILE A 69 26.34 30.89 -5.80
CA ILE A 69 26.72 29.48 -5.81
C ILE A 69 26.07 28.74 -6.98
N SER A 70 24.79 28.96 -7.19
CA SER A 70 24.03 28.40 -8.31
C SER A 70 22.73 29.19 -8.52
N GLN A 71 22.10 29.04 -9.67
CA GLN A 71 20.80 29.64 -9.93
C GLN A 71 19.91 28.66 -10.69
N ASP A 72 18.62 28.77 -10.45
CA ASP A 72 17.60 28.14 -11.26
C ASP A 72 16.77 29.17 -12.04
N SER A 73 15.59 28.79 -12.57
CA SER A 73 14.71 29.69 -13.31
C SER A 73 14.14 30.84 -12.45
N THR A 74 13.99 30.67 -11.15
CA THR A 74 13.26 31.55 -10.23
C THR A 74 14.09 32.07 -9.08
N MET A 75 15.04 31.29 -8.58
CA MET A 75 15.82 31.53 -7.38
C MET A 75 17.33 31.52 -7.67
N VAL A 76 18.06 32.24 -6.85
CA VAL A 76 19.53 32.26 -6.83
C VAL A 76 19.99 31.83 -5.46
N ASN A 77 20.90 30.88 -5.40
CA ASN A 77 21.52 30.38 -4.17
C ASN A 77 22.78 31.18 -3.89
N LEU A 78 22.85 31.79 -2.73
CA LEU A 78 23.89 32.75 -2.35
C LEU A 78 24.65 32.33 -1.10
N MET A 79 25.92 32.60 -1.10
CA MET A 79 26.75 32.65 0.10
C MET A 79 27.06 34.13 0.40
N VAL A 80 26.67 34.56 1.58
CA VAL A 80 26.92 35.94 2.05
C VAL A 80 27.87 35.87 3.24
N LEU A 81 29.06 36.49 3.08
CA LEU A 81 30.06 36.65 4.13
C LEU A 81 29.95 38.07 4.66
N GLY A 82 29.74 38.25 5.94
CA GLY A 82 29.65 39.56 6.59
C GLY A 82 30.34 39.60 7.93
N SER A 83 30.66 40.85 8.38
CA SER A 83 31.19 41.07 9.73
C SER A 83 30.14 40.79 10.80
N LYS A 84 30.52 40.13 11.90
CA LYS A 84 29.62 39.95 13.06
C LYS A 84 29.18 41.25 13.69
N LEU A 85 29.97 42.33 13.54
CA LEU A 85 29.62 43.65 14.06
C LEU A 85 28.40 44.26 13.34
N GLU A 86 28.25 43.96 12.06
CA GLU A 86 27.20 44.50 11.20
C GLU A 86 26.07 43.45 10.92
N GLU A 87 26.11 42.31 11.61
CA GLU A 87 25.20 41.18 11.34
C GLU A 87 23.72 41.56 11.36
N LYS A 88 23.29 42.39 12.33
CA LYS A 88 21.89 42.80 12.47
C LYS A 88 21.40 43.60 11.25
N GLU A 89 22.23 44.52 10.80
CA GLU A 89 21.92 45.45 9.71
C GLU A 89 21.93 44.69 8.38
N LEU A 90 22.95 43.85 8.20
CA LEU A 90 23.02 42.93 7.04
C LEU A 90 21.81 42.00 6.97
N ARG A 91 21.38 41.39 8.07
CA ARG A 91 20.17 40.54 8.08
C ARG A 91 18.90 41.31 7.76
N ASN A 92 18.80 42.59 8.16
CA ASN A 92 17.67 43.43 7.81
C ASN A 92 17.62 43.68 6.31
N GLN A 93 18.75 44.03 5.68
CA GLN A 93 18.85 44.22 4.24
C GLN A 93 18.52 42.93 3.46
N LEU A 94 19.07 41.80 3.92
CA LEU A 94 18.75 40.49 3.31
C LEU A 94 17.26 40.18 3.37
N LYS A 95 16.56 40.46 4.47
CA LYS A 95 15.11 40.27 4.61
C LYS A 95 14.30 41.18 3.68
N ILE A 96 14.68 42.43 3.51
CA ILE A 96 14.02 43.38 2.61
C ILE A 96 13.98 42.81 1.16
N HIS A 97 15.03 42.13 0.78
CA HIS A 97 15.14 41.53 -0.55
C HIS A 97 14.67 40.07 -0.63
N SER A 98 13.90 39.63 0.35
CA SER A 98 13.31 38.27 0.40
C SER A 98 14.37 37.15 0.43
N PHE A 99 15.52 37.39 1.05
CA PHE A 99 16.51 36.35 1.30
C PHE A 99 15.97 35.37 2.34
N THR A 100 15.99 34.09 2.01
CA THR A 100 15.63 32.99 2.90
C THR A 100 16.88 32.24 3.32
N GLU A 101 17.25 32.36 4.60
CA GLU A 101 18.43 31.66 5.15
C GLU A 101 18.16 30.17 5.23
N LEU A 102 19.10 29.38 4.76
CA LEU A 102 19.09 27.92 4.84
C LEU A 102 20.11 27.43 5.85
N ASN A 103 19.70 26.53 6.72
CA ASN A 103 20.57 25.91 7.71
C ASN A 103 20.75 24.43 7.35
N PHE A 104 22.01 24.05 7.18
CA PHE A 104 22.37 22.66 6.90
C PHE A 104 22.90 22.01 8.17
N ASP A 105 22.34 20.85 8.52
CA ASP A 105 22.67 20.06 9.72
C ASP A 105 23.34 18.74 9.31
N PHE A 106 24.54 18.85 8.75
CA PHE A 106 25.41 17.71 8.46
C PHE A 106 26.88 18.12 8.64
N LYS A 107 27.79 17.14 8.64
CA LYS A 107 29.23 17.34 8.74
C LYS A 107 29.91 16.98 7.43
N GLY A 108 30.97 17.76 7.10
CA GLY A 108 31.72 17.56 5.85
C GLY A 108 31.24 18.49 4.74
N THR A 109 31.57 18.13 3.51
CA THR A 109 31.26 18.92 2.32
C THR A 109 29.89 18.55 1.74
N PHE A 110 29.31 19.45 0.94
CA PHE A 110 28.06 19.16 0.21
C PHE A 110 28.19 17.98 -0.76
N GLU A 111 29.36 17.80 -1.37
CA GLU A 111 29.65 16.66 -2.24
C GLU A 111 29.63 15.33 -1.48
N GLU A 112 30.27 15.29 -0.30
CA GLU A 112 30.27 14.10 0.54
C GLU A 112 28.87 13.72 1.00
N GLU A 113 28.04 14.70 1.38
CA GLU A 113 26.67 14.44 1.80
C GLU A 113 25.80 13.99 0.62
N PHE A 114 26.00 14.59 -0.56
CA PHE A 114 25.32 14.15 -1.79
C PHE A 114 25.62 12.69 -2.13
N GLU A 115 26.88 12.27 -2.06
CA GLU A 115 27.25 10.88 -2.33
C GLU A 115 26.74 9.92 -1.24
N LYS A 116 26.69 10.33 0.02
CA LYS A 116 26.05 9.54 1.09
C LYS A 116 24.57 9.30 0.82
N ILE A 117 23.85 10.33 0.42
CA ILE A 117 22.42 10.23 0.08
C ILE A 117 22.22 9.27 -1.09
N LYS A 118 23.05 9.38 -2.13
CA LYS A 118 22.99 8.53 -3.32
C LYS A 118 23.25 7.05 -2.98
N LEU A 119 24.25 6.78 -2.16
CA LEU A 119 24.53 5.42 -1.66
C LEU A 119 23.35 4.87 -0.87
N ARG A 120 22.75 5.68 0.01
CA ARG A 120 21.58 5.27 0.78
C ARG A 120 20.36 4.96 -0.10
N GLU A 121 20.10 5.78 -1.12
CA GLU A 121 19.06 5.49 -2.12
C GLU A 121 19.28 4.13 -2.82
N GLU A 122 20.51 3.83 -3.20
CA GLU A 122 20.86 2.56 -3.85
C GLU A 122 20.68 1.36 -2.91
N GLU A 123 21.05 1.50 -1.64
CA GLU A 123 20.84 0.46 -0.62
C GLU A 123 19.36 0.14 -0.45
N ILE A 124 18.52 1.17 -0.33
CA ILE A 124 17.06 1.01 -0.19
C ILE A 124 16.46 0.36 -1.43
N LYS A 125 16.87 0.79 -2.63
CA LYS A 125 16.43 0.17 -3.89
C LYS A 125 16.80 -1.30 -3.97
N LYS A 126 18.02 -1.67 -3.55
CA LYS A 126 18.47 -3.08 -3.48
C LYS A 126 17.65 -3.88 -2.46
N ALA A 127 17.37 -3.30 -1.28
CA ALA A 127 16.54 -3.92 -0.25
C ALA A 127 15.10 -4.16 -0.77
N ASN A 128 14.49 -3.16 -1.39
CA ASN A 128 13.16 -3.29 -1.98
C ASN A 128 13.08 -4.38 -3.06
N ASN A 129 14.10 -4.48 -3.91
CA ASN A 129 14.14 -5.54 -4.92
C ASN A 129 14.26 -6.94 -4.28
N LYS A 130 15.03 -7.09 -3.20
CA LYS A 130 15.09 -8.37 -2.45
C LYS A 130 13.73 -8.72 -1.84
N LEU A 131 13.05 -7.75 -1.22
CA LEU A 131 11.72 -7.93 -0.65
C LEU A 131 10.69 -8.32 -1.72
N LYS A 132 10.71 -7.64 -2.87
CA LYS A 132 9.85 -7.96 -4.02
C LYS A 132 10.06 -9.39 -4.52
N ASN A 133 11.31 -9.79 -4.74
CA ASN A 133 11.66 -11.15 -5.18
C ASN A 133 11.22 -12.22 -4.16
N THR A 134 11.30 -11.90 -2.86
CA THR A 134 10.85 -12.80 -1.81
C THR A 134 9.32 -12.93 -1.82
N ALA A 135 8.61 -11.81 -1.97
CA ALA A 135 7.15 -11.80 -2.09
C ALA A 135 6.68 -12.61 -3.32
N GLU A 136 7.33 -12.47 -4.46
CA GLU A 136 7.02 -13.25 -5.68
C GLU A 136 7.21 -14.76 -5.47
N LYS A 137 8.24 -15.16 -4.73
CA LYS A 137 8.44 -16.58 -4.37
C LYS A 137 7.34 -17.09 -3.44
N LEU A 138 6.93 -16.29 -2.47
CA LEU A 138 5.84 -16.63 -1.53
C LEU A 138 4.49 -16.72 -2.25
N LEU A 139 4.21 -15.85 -3.21
CA LEU A 139 2.98 -15.92 -4.02
C LEU A 139 2.84 -17.24 -4.77
N LYS A 140 3.95 -17.82 -5.25
CA LYS A 140 3.93 -19.14 -5.91
C LYS A 140 3.59 -20.29 -4.95
N ILE A 141 3.82 -20.10 -3.66
CA ILE A 141 3.49 -21.10 -2.62
C ILE A 141 2.05 -20.92 -2.15
N LEU A 142 1.53 -19.68 -2.16
CA LEU A 142 0.19 -19.34 -1.67
C LEU A 142 -0.90 -20.19 -2.33
N SER A 143 -0.87 -20.31 -3.66
CA SER A 143 -1.86 -21.12 -4.40
C SER A 143 -1.87 -22.59 -3.99
N LYS A 144 -0.70 -23.15 -3.62
CA LYS A 144 -0.62 -24.53 -3.11
C LYS A 144 -1.20 -24.65 -1.70
N LEU A 145 -0.98 -23.63 -0.86
CA LEU A 145 -1.57 -23.58 0.48
C LEU A 145 -3.09 -23.46 0.44
N GLU A 146 -3.62 -22.63 -0.46
CA GLU A 146 -5.07 -22.51 -0.69
C GLU A 146 -5.72 -23.83 -1.11
N VAL A 147 -5.07 -24.59 -1.98
CA VAL A 147 -5.55 -25.92 -2.37
C VAL A 147 -5.54 -26.89 -1.18
N GLN A 148 -4.49 -26.84 -0.34
CA GLN A 148 -4.43 -27.69 0.84
C GLN A 148 -5.45 -27.29 1.90
N ASP A 149 -5.66 -26.00 2.11
CA ASP A 149 -6.66 -25.46 3.03
C ASP A 149 -8.07 -25.92 2.62
N ASN A 150 -8.44 -25.69 1.37
CA ASN A 150 -9.70 -26.20 0.81
C ASN A 150 -9.86 -27.72 0.94
N TYR A 151 -8.78 -28.49 0.80
CA TYR A 151 -8.81 -29.92 0.99
C TYR A 151 -9.10 -30.30 2.46
N LEU A 152 -8.43 -29.64 3.40
CA LEU A 152 -8.64 -29.87 4.82
C LEU A 152 -10.04 -29.46 5.26
N ASP A 153 -10.54 -28.32 4.77
CA ASP A 153 -11.91 -27.87 5.02
C ASP A 153 -12.95 -28.90 4.52
N ASN A 154 -12.71 -29.45 3.33
CA ASN A 154 -13.58 -30.52 2.82
C ASN A 154 -13.54 -31.80 3.68
N LEU A 155 -12.37 -32.17 4.23
CA LEU A 155 -12.28 -33.29 5.16
C LEU A 155 -13.04 -33.02 6.46
N LEU A 156 -12.85 -31.84 7.05
CA LEU A 156 -13.56 -31.41 8.27
C LEU A 156 -15.08 -31.38 8.03
N LEU A 157 -15.51 -30.86 6.88
CA LEU A 157 -16.92 -30.83 6.50
C LEU A 157 -17.50 -32.25 6.42
N ARG A 158 -16.76 -33.19 5.83
CA ARG A 158 -17.19 -34.60 5.75
C ARG A 158 -17.32 -35.23 7.12
N GLU A 159 -16.33 -35.04 8.00
CA GLU A 159 -16.38 -35.57 9.36
C GLU A 159 -17.55 -34.96 10.15
N ASN A 160 -17.77 -33.65 10.04
CA ASN A 160 -18.89 -32.98 10.69
C ASN A 160 -20.25 -33.48 10.17
N ILE A 161 -20.39 -33.72 8.88
CA ILE A 161 -21.62 -34.25 8.28
C ILE A 161 -21.87 -35.69 8.81
N VAL A 162 -20.83 -36.53 8.81
CA VAL A 162 -20.94 -37.91 9.32
C VAL A 162 -21.30 -37.94 10.79
N SER A 163 -20.86 -36.98 11.58
CA SER A 163 -21.22 -36.87 13.01
C SER A 163 -22.72 -36.56 13.25
N ASN A 164 -23.37 -35.93 12.26
CA ASN A 164 -24.78 -35.55 12.30
C ASN A 164 -25.73 -36.66 11.80
N PHE A 165 -25.20 -37.76 11.26
CA PHE A 165 -26.04 -38.88 10.85
C PHE A 165 -26.67 -39.57 12.06
N LYS A 166 -27.92 -39.95 11.91
CA LYS A 166 -28.58 -40.81 12.86
C LYS A 166 -27.91 -42.18 12.80
N LYS A 167 -27.38 -42.67 13.91
CA LYS A 167 -26.59 -43.90 13.98
C LYS A 167 -27.24 -44.89 14.90
N THR A 168 -27.22 -46.16 14.49
CA THR A 168 -27.40 -47.32 15.34
C THR A 168 -26.06 -48.06 15.46
N ASP A 169 -25.98 -49.12 16.26
CA ASP A 169 -24.73 -49.89 16.39
C ASP A 169 -24.24 -50.51 15.05
N THR A 170 -25.10 -50.62 14.05
CA THR A 170 -24.79 -51.32 12.81
C THR A 170 -25.15 -50.54 11.50
N VAL A 171 -25.88 -49.45 11.63
CA VAL A 171 -26.42 -48.72 10.43
C VAL A 171 -26.34 -47.23 10.67
N ASP A 172 -25.83 -46.52 9.68
CA ASP A 172 -25.92 -45.05 9.56
C ASP A 172 -27.14 -44.68 8.70
N ILE A 173 -27.96 -43.75 9.17
CA ILE A 173 -29.15 -43.26 8.48
C ILE A 173 -28.90 -41.85 7.99
N VAL A 174 -29.02 -41.64 6.67
CA VAL A 174 -28.89 -40.34 6.03
C VAL A 174 -30.24 -39.96 5.44
N GLU A 175 -30.79 -38.84 5.88
CA GLU A 175 -32.02 -38.27 5.37
C GLU A 175 -31.70 -36.98 4.58
N GLY A 176 -32.36 -36.75 3.45
CA GLY A 176 -32.16 -35.56 2.64
C GLY A 176 -33.25 -35.40 1.58
N TYR A 177 -33.23 -34.28 0.91
CA TYR A 177 -34.16 -33.93 -0.16
C TYR A 177 -33.46 -33.92 -1.50
N ILE A 178 -34.16 -34.38 -2.54
CA ILE A 178 -33.69 -34.34 -3.93
C ILE A 178 -34.79 -33.77 -4.84
N PRO A 179 -34.45 -33.03 -5.89
CA PRO A 179 -35.42 -32.64 -6.89
C PRO A 179 -36.03 -33.90 -7.56
N ALA A 180 -37.34 -33.91 -7.79
CA ALA A 180 -38.05 -35.07 -8.38
C ALA A 180 -37.52 -35.43 -9.75
N ASP A 181 -37.08 -34.47 -10.55
CA ASP A 181 -36.49 -34.69 -11.87
C ASP A 181 -35.09 -35.34 -11.83
N MET A 182 -34.42 -35.35 -10.67
CA MET A 182 -33.11 -35.97 -10.45
C MET A 182 -33.21 -37.38 -9.82
N GLU A 183 -34.39 -37.86 -9.50
CA GLU A 183 -34.58 -39.15 -8.82
C GLU A 183 -33.88 -40.31 -9.55
N TYR A 184 -34.04 -40.39 -10.85
CA TYR A 184 -33.44 -41.47 -11.65
C TYR A 184 -31.92 -41.43 -11.63
N GLU A 185 -31.34 -40.27 -11.79
CA GLU A 185 -29.88 -40.10 -11.77
C GLU A 185 -29.32 -40.38 -10.37
N PHE A 186 -30.03 -39.96 -9.34
CA PHE A 186 -29.66 -40.23 -7.96
C PHE A 186 -29.64 -41.71 -7.63
N LYS A 187 -30.69 -42.45 -8.00
CA LYS A 187 -30.75 -43.92 -7.84
C LYS A 187 -29.55 -44.59 -8.53
N LYS A 188 -29.24 -44.17 -9.76
CA LYS A 188 -28.10 -44.69 -10.52
C LYS A 188 -26.76 -44.37 -9.84
N LEU A 189 -26.62 -43.17 -9.27
CA LEU A 189 -25.44 -42.77 -8.55
C LEU A 189 -25.22 -43.60 -7.28
N ILE A 190 -26.26 -43.76 -6.45
CA ILE A 190 -26.20 -44.57 -5.24
C ILE A 190 -25.83 -46.01 -5.53
N THR A 191 -26.46 -46.62 -6.56
CA THR A 191 -26.12 -47.98 -6.98
C THR A 191 -24.67 -48.13 -7.46
N ARG A 192 -24.09 -47.08 -8.05
CA ARG A 192 -22.70 -47.10 -8.50
C ARG A 192 -21.73 -46.97 -7.35
N ILE A 193 -22.03 -46.13 -6.33
CA ILE A 193 -21.14 -45.85 -5.19
C ILE A 193 -21.16 -47.02 -4.21
N SER A 194 -22.33 -47.60 -3.92
CA SER A 194 -22.50 -48.61 -2.88
C SER A 194 -23.29 -49.81 -3.45
N SER A 195 -22.56 -50.79 -3.99
CA SER A 195 -23.13 -51.93 -4.72
C SER A 195 -23.75 -53.03 -3.87
N ARG A 196 -23.56 -53.07 -2.52
CA ARG A 196 -24.01 -54.25 -1.74
C ARG A 196 -24.59 -54.02 -0.34
N ASN A 197 -24.44 -52.84 0.29
CA ASN A 197 -24.81 -52.64 1.68
C ASN A 197 -25.59 -51.34 1.97
N ASN A 198 -26.42 -50.91 1.03
CA ASN A 198 -27.29 -49.75 1.23
C ASN A 198 -28.75 -50.09 0.93
N TYR A 199 -29.63 -49.49 1.71
CA TYR A 199 -31.06 -49.44 1.44
C TYR A 199 -31.41 -47.99 1.08
N LEU A 200 -32.10 -47.78 -0.02
CA LEU A 200 -32.54 -46.47 -0.47
C LEU A 200 -34.06 -46.46 -0.57
N GLU A 201 -34.69 -45.58 0.16
CA GLU A 201 -36.11 -45.28 0.12
C GLU A 201 -36.31 -43.87 -0.35
N ILE A 202 -37.17 -43.64 -1.32
CA ILE A 202 -37.54 -42.31 -1.81
C ILE A 202 -39.06 -42.23 -1.70
N SER A 203 -39.53 -41.22 -0.98
CA SER A 203 -40.94 -40.92 -0.77
C SER A 203 -41.25 -39.47 -1.14
N ASP A 204 -42.48 -39.20 -1.48
CA ASP A 204 -42.93 -37.83 -1.68
C ASP A 204 -42.88 -37.05 -0.35
N VAL A 205 -42.58 -35.79 -0.47
CA VAL A 205 -42.51 -34.88 0.70
C VAL A 205 -43.92 -34.48 1.13
N ASP A 206 -44.09 -34.26 2.44
CA ASP A 206 -45.30 -33.61 2.95
C ASP A 206 -45.29 -32.16 2.52
N LYS A 207 -46.26 -31.76 1.70
CA LYS A 207 -46.36 -30.42 1.11
C LYS A 207 -46.63 -29.32 2.15
N ASP A 208 -47.14 -29.68 3.31
CA ASP A 208 -47.45 -28.75 4.41
C ASP A 208 -46.28 -28.61 5.39
N ASN A 209 -45.20 -29.37 5.21
CA ASN A 209 -44.02 -29.27 6.07
C ASN A 209 -43.18 -28.05 5.70
N PRO A 210 -43.03 -27.06 6.60
CA PRO A 210 -42.28 -25.83 6.35
C PRO A 210 -40.77 -26.04 6.22
N GLU A 211 -40.25 -27.19 6.60
CA GLU A 211 -38.81 -27.52 6.56
C GLU A 211 -38.36 -28.07 5.21
N VAL A 212 -39.31 -28.33 4.27
CA VAL A 212 -38.97 -28.82 2.93
C VAL A 212 -38.24 -27.72 2.15
N PRO A 213 -36.99 -27.94 1.73
CA PRO A 213 -36.24 -26.96 0.95
C PRO A 213 -36.85 -26.77 -0.41
N ILE A 214 -36.82 -25.52 -0.91
CA ILE A 214 -37.39 -25.14 -2.18
C ILE A 214 -36.26 -24.83 -3.14
N LEU A 215 -36.33 -25.41 -4.33
CA LEU A 215 -35.47 -25.08 -5.46
C LEU A 215 -36.29 -24.32 -6.50
N LEU A 216 -36.08 -23.02 -6.61
CA LEU A 216 -36.65 -22.23 -7.70
C LEU A 216 -35.97 -22.65 -9.01
N LYS A 217 -36.77 -22.79 -10.07
CA LYS A 217 -36.29 -23.20 -11.39
C LYS A 217 -36.83 -22.25 -12.45
N ASN A 218 -36.34 -21.03 -12.41
CA ASN A 218 -36.70 -19.98 -13.35
C ASN A 218 -35.70 -19.88 -14.51
N SER A 219 -36.17 -19.65 -15.70
CA SER A 219 -35.33 -19.55 -16.89
C SER A 219 -35.54 -18.23 -17.63
N GLY A 220 -34.53 -17.78 -18.36
CA GLY A 220 -34.60 -16.57 -19.16
C GLY A 220 -34.69 -15.30 -18.31
N VAL A 221 -35.64 -14.42 -18.63
CA VAL A 221 -35.76 -13.09 -17.98
C VAL A 221 -36.21 -13.22 -16.51
N THR A 222 -37.07 -14.22 -16.22
CA THR A 222 -37.55 -14.44 -14.84
C THR A 222 -36.43 -14.83 -13.87
N GLY A 223 -35.43 -15.60 -14.33
CA GLY A 223 -34.26 -15.96 -13.51
C GLY A 223 -33.46 -14.76 -13.00
N LEU A 224 -33.56 -13.60 -13.67
CA LEU A 224 -32.89 -12.36 -13.18
C LEU A 224 -33.56 -11.80 -11.91
N PHE A 225 -34.84 -12.11 -11.69
CA PHE A 225 -35.61 -11.64 -10.54
C PHE A 225 -35.55 -12.61 -9.35
N GLU A 226 -35.04 -13.82 -9.55
CA GLU A 226 -34.92 -14.85 -8.51
C GLU A 226 -34.10 -14.35 -7.30
N SER A 227 -33.05 -13.57 -7.53
CA SER A 227 -32.25 -12.96 -6.46
C SER A 227 -33.07 -11.98 -5.60
N ILE A 228 -34.06 -11.30 -6.18
CA ILE A 228 -34.94 -10.40 -5.46
C ILE A 228 -35.91 -11.19 -4.59
N THR A 229 -36.48 -12.27 -5.13
CA THR A 229 -37.36 -13.18 -4.40
C THR A 229 -36.62 -13.79 -3.20
N GLN A 230 -35.37 -14.21 -3.37
CA GLN A 230 -34.53 -14.73 -2.28
C GLN A 230 -34.23 -13.69 -1.19
N MET A 231 -34.16 -12.40 -1.52
CA MET A 231 -33.95 -11.33 -0.53
C MET A 231 -35.17 -11.11 0.40
N TYR A 232 -36.39 -11.36 -0.10
CA TYR A 232 -37.59 -11.16 0.70
C TYR A 232 -37.94 -12.41 1.53
N ALA A 233 -38.23 -13.51 0.90
CA ALA A 233 -38.34 -14.83 1.48
C ALA A 233 -38.63 -15.83 0.36
N LEU A 234 -38.10 -17.05 0.45
CA LEU A 234 -38.50 -18.13 -0.45
C LEU A 234 -39.96 -18.53 -0.18
N PRO A 235 -40.79 -18.74 -1.22
CA PRO A 235 -42.15 -19.23 -1.05
C PRO A 235 -42.11 -20.63 -0.40
N ARG A 236 -43.19 -21.05 0.27
CA ARG A 236 -43.29 -22.41 0.79
C ARG A 236 -43.54 -23.39 -0.36
N TYR A 237 -43.33 -24.70 -0.11
CA TYR A 237 -43.49 -25.72 -1.12
C TYR A 237 -44.90 -25.80 -1.74
N ASN A 238 -45.93 -25.42 -0.97
CA ASN A 238 -47.33 -25.34 -1.40
C ASN A 238 -47.75 -23.95 -1.91
N GLU A 239 -46.85 -22.98 -1.99
CA GLU A 239 -47.11 -21.64 -2.48
C GLU A 239 -46.70 -21.49 -3.96
N ILE A 240 -47.25 -20.50 -4.62
CA ILE A 240 -46.91 -20.19 -6.01
C ILE A 240 -45.59 -19.38 -6.03
N ASP A 241 -44.70 -19.74 -6.95
CA ASP A 241 -43.48 -18.97 -7.21
C ASP A 241 -43.85 -17.54 -7.65
N PRO A 242 -43.45 -16.52 -6.92
CA PRO A 242 -43.77 -15.12 -7.27
C PRO A 242 -42.87 -14.53 -8.34
N THR A 243 -41.90 -15.28 -8.91
CA THR A 243 -40.89 -14.78 -9.86
C THR A 243 -41.39 -14.76 -11.29
#